data_d9708e873be99ddcb0b706953c77242f
#
_entry.id   d9708e873be99ddcb0b706953c77242f
#
_cell.length_a   1.000
_cell.length_b   1.000
_cell.length_c   1.000
_cell.angle_alpha   90.00
_cell.angle_beta   90.00
_cell.angle_gamma   90.00
#
_symmetry.space_group_name_H-M   'P 1'
#
loop_
_entity.id
_entity.type
_entity.pdbx_description
1 polymer ?
#
loop_
_entity_poly.entity_id
_entity_poly.type
_entity_poly.pdbx_seq_one_letter_code
_entity_poly.pdbx_strand_id
1 'polypeptide(L)'
;MRTYLNLNNSKMYIFASVGVFIALSEAVYDLVFANLAYSITGTTSAVTTTYAVGYIAELLVTLLGAGFIDRFNKWKLFIVTQIINIIVFTAATIILSFHTNTVAWVWTFAFLVDLIHQYSRLIMFALVPFLFEREEIPGINGFLATMNGVARSVGPAIGAIAILQIGLSRSLTVSVAFMLVALLLALSLVSRYQSRPLEGAEPEHSSFKQRFQESITGASRTTVALLRARQWRAFLGSYSACVLVISVLALLWIPLLRDFHEFTPDQTGYLYSIGAAGAVLGGVTTKRYGGGNFLQMIIFIAHFVMLAGVITTLLIRGNAILVGAGMFAFQFGATVYFRTTASAIQLSVPKNIIGSWYGAIDFTSRFAGLTGILLAGWGYDQIGVYWVYSGLLLLLVVSALNWTPSRKFNGLLNSTT
;
A
#
# COMPACT_ATOMS: atom_id res chain seq x y z
N MET A 1 28.62 13.96 -1.09
CA MET A 1 27.94 13.19 -0.03
C MET A 1 27.23 14.06 1.04
N ARG A 2 27.51 15.36 1.16
CA ARG A 2 26.85 16.27 2.12
C ARG A 2 25.63 17.04 1.58
N THR A 3 25.32 16.96 0.28
CA THR A 3 24.25 17.74 -0.37
C THR A 3 22.85 17.13 -0.20
N TYR A 4 22.74 15.89 0.23
CA TYR A 4 21.46 15.16 0.38
C TYR A 4 20.71 15.45 1.70
N LEU A 5 21.27 16.25 2.61
CA LEU A 5 20.70 16.53 3.91
C LEU A 5 19.98 17.89 4.03
N ASN A 6 20.07 18.73 2.99
CA ASN A 6 19.36 20.01 2.90
C ASN A 6 18.11 19.93 2.02
N LEU A 7 17.37 18.84 2.11
CA LEU A 7 15.98 18.82 1.67
C LEU A 7 15.28 20.00 2.35
N ASN A 8 14.48 20.72 1.59
CA ASN A 8 13.57 21.72 2.16
C ASN A 8 12.66 20.99 3.16
N ASN A 9 13.19 20.79 4.37
CA ASN A 9 12.73 19.83 5.36
C ASN A 9 11.22 19.97 5.64
N SER A 10 10.73 21.22 5.56
CA SER A 10 9.33 21.54 5.81
C SER A 10 8.38 20.85 4.82
N LYS A 11 8.68 20.88 3.50
CA LYS A 11 7.81 20.27 2.46
C LYS A 11 7.71 18.75 2.64
N MET A 12 8.84 18.10 2.85
CA MET A 12 8.90 16.64 3.06
C MET A 12 8.15 16.23 4.33
N TYR A 13 8.38 16.94 5.44
CA TYR A 13 7.72 16.61 6.71
C TYR A 13 6.21 16.81 6.64
N ILE A 14 5.72 17.93 6.05
CA ILE A 14 4.29 18.15 5.89
C ILE A 14 3.66 17.07 5.02
N PHE A 15 4.26 16.75 3.86
CA PHE A 15 3.76 15.72 2.97
C PHE A 15 3.74 14.33 3.63
N ALA A 16 4.80 13.97 4.32
CA ALA A 16 4.86 12.71 5.06
C ALA A 16 3.88 12.65 6.22
N SER A 17 3.69 13.75 6.95
CA SER A 17 2.70 13.82 8.04
C SER A 17 1.28 13.62 7.53
N VAL A 18 0.92 14.17 6.35
CA VAL A 18 -0.35 13.86 5.70
C VAL A 18 -0.50 12.35 5.52
N GLY A 19 0.53 11.68 4.97
CA GLY A 19 0.52 10.22 4.78
C GLY A 19 0.39 9.44 6.09
N VAL A 20 1.06 9.90 7.16
CA VAL A 20 0.98 9.30 8.50
C VAL A 20 -0.45 9.36 9.06
N PHE A 21 -1.11 10.52 9.01
CA PHE A 21 -2.46 10.66 9.54
C PHE A 21 -3.49 9.88 8.73
N ILE A 22 -3.29 9.78 7.40
CA ILE A 22 -4.08 8.89 6.55
C ILE A 22 -3.87 7.42 6.97
N ALA A 23 -2.63 6.97 7.18
CA ALA A 23 -2.32 5.61 7.59
C ALA A 23 -2.80 5.27 9.02
N LEU A 24 -2.75 6.23 9.94
CA LEU A 24 -3.32 6.08 11.29
C LEU A 24 -4.84 5.93 11.22
N SER A 25 -5.51 6.76 10.41
CA SER A 25 -6.95 6.63 10.17
C SER A 25 -7.29 5.23 9.63
N GLU A 26 -6.53 4.74 8.63
CA GLU A 26 -6.67 3.40 8.03
C GLU A 26 -6.58 2.31 9.12
N ALA A 27 -5.53 2.32 9.91
CA ALA A 27 -5.30 1.30 10.91
C ALA A 27 -6.36 1.28 12.04
N VAL A 28 -6.96 2.44 12.36
CA VAL A 28 -8.06 2.53 13.32
C VAL A 28 -9.35 1.98 12.73
N TYR A 29 -9.74 2.40 11.51
CA TYR A 29 -11.02 1.95 10.94
C TYR A 29 -11.01 0.47 10.56
N ASP A 30 -9.88 -0.07 10.11
CA ASP A 30 -9.72 -1.49 9.84
C ASP A 30 -10.06 -2.32 11.07
N LEU A 31 -9.51 -1.93 12.22
CA LEU A 31 -9.80 -2.57 13.50
C LEU A 31 -11.28 -2.43 13.88
N VAL A 32 -11.85 -1.24 13.73
CA VAL A 32 -13.23 -0.94 14.13
C VAL A 32 -14.24 -1.68 13.25
N PHE A 33 -14.09 -1.65 11.92
CA PHE A 33 -15.00 -2.34 11.02
C PHE A 33 -14.94 -3.86 11.18
N ALA A 34 -13.76 -4.44 11.37
CA ALA A 34 -13.59 -5.86 11.65
C ALA A 34 -14.32 -6.27 12.94
N ASN A 35 -14.16 -5.49 14.01
CA ASN A 35 -14.83 -5.75 15.29
C ASN A 35 -16.35 -5.51 15.22
N LEU A 36 -16.83 -4.51 14.47
CA LEU A 36 -18.27 -4.29 14.24
C LEU A 36 -18.88 -5.47 13.49
N ALA A 37 -18.27 -5.94 12.41
CA ALA A 37 -18.75 -7.08 11.66
C ALA A 37 -18.84 -8.32 12.55
N TYR A 38 -17.82 -8.58 13.37
CA TYR A 38 -17.81 -9.69 14.31
C TYR A 38 -18.86 -9.53 15.41
N SER A 39 -19.00 -8.35 16.01
CA SER A 39 -19.96 -8.12 17.09
C SER A 39 -21.42 -8.27 16.66
N ILE A 40 -21.72 -7.96 15.40
CA ILE A 40 -23.09 -8.08 14.85
C ILE A 40 -23.41 -9.54 14.48
N THR A 41 -22.46 -10.27 13.92
CA THR A 41 -22.73 -11.59 13.31
C THR A 41 -22.24 -12.77 14.12
N GLY A 42 -21.26 -12.56 15.01
CA GLY A 42 -20.57 -13.63 15.75
C GLY A 42 -19.69 -14.52 14.88
N THR A 43 -19.44 -14.15 13.60
CA THR A 43 -18.75 -15.03 12.63
C THR A 43 -17.47 -14.42 12.08
N THR A 44 -16.43 -15.24 11.97
CA THR A 44 -15.17 -14.85 11.33
C THR A 44 -15.35 -14.57 9.84
N SER A 45 -16.31 -15.21 9.19
CA SER A 45 -16.62 -14.97 7.77
C SER A 45 -17.08 -13.54 7.50
N ALA A 46 -17.79 -12.91 8.41
CA ALA A 46 -18.19 -11.51 8.27
C ALA A 46 -16.98 -10.57 8.34
N VAL A 47 -15.99 -10.86 9.18
CA VAL A 47 -14.72 -10.13 9.23
C VAL A 47 -13.97 -10.27 7.91
N THR A 48 -13.81 -11.49 7.42
CA THR A 48 -13.16 -11.76 6.12
C THR A 48 -13.87 -11.05 4.97
N THR A 49 -15.22 -11.05 4.98
CA THR A 49 -16.04 -10.34 3.99
C THR A 49 -15.78 -8.84 4.04
N THR A 50 -15.59 -8.24 5.22
CA THR A 50 -15.27 -6.82 5.38
C THR A 50 -13.98 -6.47 4.63
N TYR A 51 -12.92 -7.23 4.83
CA TYR A 51 -11.67 -7.03 4.10
C TYR A 51 -11.80 -7.30 2.59
N ALA A 52 -12.55 -8.33 2.21
CA ALA A 52 -12.77 -8.65 0.79
C ALA A 52 -13.51 -7.53 0.05
N VAL A 53 -14.52 -6.94 0.68
CA VAL A 53 -15.27 -5.81 0.13
C VAL A 53 -14.37 -4.59 -0.05
N GLY A 54 -13.52 -4.28 0.93
CA GLY A 54 -12.50 -3.23 0.81
C GLY A 54 -11.52 -3.50 -0.33
N TYR A 55 -11.03 -4.74 -0.44
CA TYR A 55 -10.12 -5.13 -1.51
C TYR A 55 -10.73 -4.97 -2.91
N ILE A 56 -12.03 -5.29 -3.06
CA ILE A 56 -12.77 -5.07 -4.32
C ILE A 56 -12.87 -3.57 -4.62
N ALA A 57 -13.15 -2.73 -3.62
CA ALA A 57 -13.19 -1.27 -3.80
C ALA A 57 -11.83 -0.73 -4.30
N GLU A 58 -10.73 -1.20 -3.70
CA GLU A 58 -9.38 -0.82 -4.13
C GLU A 58 -9.08 -1.25 -5.58
N LEU A 59 -9.48 -2.46 -5.99
CA LEU A 59 -9.34 -2.94 -7.37
C LEU A 59 -10.13 -2.07 -8.36
N LEU A 60 -11.35 -1.70 -8.02
CA LEU A 60 -12.18 -0.83 -8.86
C LEU A 60 -11.54 0.54 -9.07
N VAL A 61 -10.99 1.13 -8.02
CA VAL A 61 -10.30 2.43 -8.11
C VAL A 61 -9.05 2.34 -8.97
N THR A 62 -8.24 1.31 -8.82
CA THR A 62 -7.02 1.16 -9.61
C THR A 62 -7.31 0.95 -11.09
N LEU A 63 -8.40 0.24 -11.41
CA LEU A 63 -8.82 -0.01 -12.79
C LEU A 63 -9.48 1.22 -13.44
N LEU A 64 -10.39 1.88 -12.72
CA LEU A 64 -11.26 2.90 -13.29
C LEU A 64 -10.84 4.33 -12.92
N GLY A 65 -10.28 4.51 -11.74
CA GLY A 65 -10.01 5.83 -11.16
C GLY A 65 -8.63 6.40 -11.48
N ALA A 66 -7.66 5.58 -11.81
CA ALA A 66 -6.27 6.02 -11.99
C ALA A 66 -6.10 7.03 -13.15
N GLY A 67 -6.84 6.86 -14.23
CA GLY A 67 -6.82 7.78 -15.37
C GLY A 67 -7.37 9.20 -15.07
N PHE A 68 -8.18 9.35 -14.03
CA PHE A 68 -8.64 10.65 -13.57
C PHE A 68 -7.50 11.50 -13.00
N ILE A 69 -6.57 10.86 -12.30
CA ILE A 69 -5.47 11.55 -11.62
C ILE A 69 -4.59 12.30 -12.62
N ASP A 70 -4.42 11.74 -13.81
CA ASP A 70 -3.61 12.37 -14.86
C ASP A 70 -4.29 13.57 -15.51
N ARG A 71 -5.62 13.56 -15.58
CA ARG A 71 -6.44 14.55 -16.33
C ARG A 71 -6.98 15.69 -15.49
N PHE A 72 -6.94 15.57 -14.19
CA PHE A 72 -7.43 16.60 -13.27
C PHE A 72 -6.30 17.21 -12.45
N ASN A 73 -6.56 18.41 -11.93
CA ASN A 73 -5.63 19.05 -11.00
C ASN A 73 -5.51 18.18 -9.74
N LYS A 74 -4.33 17.56 -9.57
CA LYS A 74 -4.04 16.60 -8.50
C LYS A 74 -4.24 17.19 -7.12
N TRP A 75 -3.98 18.49 -6.92
CA TRP A 75 -4.20 19.17 -5.65
C TRP A 75 -5.68 19.29 -5.31
N LYS A 76 -6.49 19.79 -6.28
CA LYS A 76 -7.93 19.87 -6.09
C LYS A 76 -8.52 18.51 -5.82
N LEU A 77 -8.09 17.50 -6.60
CA LEU A 77 -8.55 16.12 -6.46
C LEU A 77 -8.21 15.57 -5.08
N PHE A 78 -6.98 15.82 -4.59
CA PHE A 78 -6.55 15.38 -3.28
C PHE A 78 -7.37 15.99 -2.16
N ILE A 79 -7.58 17.31 -2.17
CA ILE A 79 -8.39 18.01 -1.15
C ILE A 79 -9.83 17.51 -1.17
N VAL A 80 -10.45 17.41 -2.35
CA VAL A 80 -11.83 16.89 -2.49
C VAL A 80 -11.94 15.48 -1.93
N THR A 81 -10.97 14.64 -2.21
CA THR A 81 -10.94 13.25 -1.71
C THR A 81 -10.85 13.21 -0.17
N GLN A 82 -10.04 14.08 0.46
CA GLN A 82 -9.99 14.17 1.92
C GLN A 82 -11.33 14.64 2.53
N ILE A 83 -11.99 15.64 1.91
CA ILE A 83 -13.29 16.12 2.36
C ILE A 83 -14.35 15.01 2.26
N ILE A 84 -14.38 14.27 1.14
CA ILE A 84 -15.32 13.14 0.96
C ILE A 84 -15.05 12.04 2.01
N ASN A 85 -13.77 11.72 2.29
CA ASN A 85 -13.43 10.79 3.35
C ASN A 85 -14.00 11.22 4.72
N ILE A 86 -13.82 12.47 5.10
CA ILE A 86 -14.36 13.00 6.37
C ILE A 86 -15.87 12.86 6.42
N ILE A 87 -16.58 13.19 5.33
CA ILE A 87 -18.04 13.07 5.23
C ILE A 87 -18.45 11.60 5.40
N VAL A 88 -17.80 10.68 4.70
CA VAL A 88 -18.13 9.23 4.75
C VAL A 88 -17.85 8.65 6.13
N PHE A 89 -16.71 8.97 6.76
CA PHE A 89 -16.42 8.53 8.12
C PHE A 89 -17.39 9.10 9.15
N THR A 90 -17.79 10.37 8.99
CA THR A 90 -18.79 10.99 9.88
C THR A 90 -20.15 10.31 9.72
N ALA A 91 -20.57 10.05 8.48
CA ALA A 91 -21.81 9.32 8.19
C ALA A 91 -21.75 7.90 8.74
N ALA A 92 -20.62 7.19 8.55
CA ALA A 92 -20.41 5.86 9.13
C ALA A 92 -20.54 5.87 10.64
N THR A 93 -19.88 6.81 11.31
CA THR A 93 -19.96 6.96 12.77
C THR A 93 -21.39 7.16 13.25
N ILE A 94 -22.14 8.04 12.60
CA ILE A 94 -23.54 8.33 12.96
C ILE A 94 -24.42 7.10 12.70
N ILE A 95 -24.41 6.57 11.48
CA ILE A 95 -25.32 5.50 11.07
C ILE A 95 -25.04 4.23 11.87
N LEU A 96 -23.76 3.84 12.02
CA LEU A 96 -23.39 2.64 12.79
C LEU A 96 -23.58 2.80 14.29
N SER A 97 -23.75 4.00 14.82
CA SER A 97 -24.11 4.22 16.21
C SER A 97 -25.59 4.01 16.48
N PHE A 98 -26.46 4.20 15.48
CA PHE A 98 -27.91 4.04 15.59
C PHE A 98 -28.44 2.74 14.99
N HIS A 99 -27.73 2.14 14.02
CA HIS A 99 -28.17 0.95 13.28
C HIS A 99 -27.18 -0.21 13.47
N THR A 100 -27.02 -0.68 14.71
CA THR A 100 -26.02 -1.68 15.08
C THR A 100 -26.35 -3.13 14.66
N ASN A 101 -27.53 -3.39 14.11
CA ASN A 101 -28.02 -4.76 13.89
C ASN A 101 -27.84 -5.27 12.44
N THR A 102 -27.26 -4.50 11.54
CA THR A 102 -27.16 -4.88 10.13
C THR A 102 -25.74 -4.75 9.62
N VAL A 103 -25.06 -5.87 9.46
CA VAL A 103 -23.68 -5.92 8.95
C VAL A 103 -23.53 -5.32 7.55
N ALA A 104 -24.58 -5.26 6.77
CA ALA A 104 -24.58 -4.63 5.44
C ALA A 104 -24.14 -3.16 5.48
N TRP A 105 -24.48 -2.40 6.52
CA TRP A 105 -23.99 -1.04 6.70
C TRP A 105 -22.47 -0.99 6.92
N VAL A 106 -21.93 -1.94 7.70
CA VAL A 106 -20.48 -2.06 7.90
C VAL A 106 -19.77 -2.29 6.57
N TRP A 107 -20.26 -3.24 5.76
CA TRP A 107 -19.68 -3.53 4.44
C TRP A 107 -19.84 -2.36 3.46
N THR A 108 -20.98 -1.67 3.50
CA THR A 108 -21.18 -0.48 2.65
C THR A 108 -20.17 0.61 2.97
N PHE A 109 -19.97 0.92 4.26
CA PHE A 109 -19.01 1.93 4.66
C PHE A 109 -17.56 1.48 4.47
N ALA A 110 -17.23 0.21 4.71
CA ALA A 110 -15.93 -0.35 4.40
C ALA A 110 -15.62 -0.17 2.90
N PHE A 111 -16.56 -0.53 2.01
CA PHE A 111 -16.41 -0.33 0.58
C PHE A 111 -16.16 1.15 0.21
N LEU A 112 -16.99 2.06 0.71
CA LEU A 112 -16.87 3.49 0.39
C LEU A 112 -15.58 4.10 0.92
N VAL A 113 -15.20 3.78 2.15
CA VAL A 113 -13.97 4.27 2.77
C VAL A 113 -12.74 3.77 2.00
N ASP A 114 -12.65 2.48 1.73
CA ASP A 114 -11.51 1.89 1.02
C ASP A 114 -11.40 2.39 -0.42
N LEU A 115 -12.56 2.62 -1.08
CA LEU A 115 -12.59 3.21 -2.41
C LEU A 115 -11.95 4.60 -2.41
N ILE A 116 -12.36 5.48 -1.48
CA ILE A 116 -11.86 6.85 -1.41
C ILE A 116 -10.42 6.87 -0.89
N HIS A 117 -10.09 5.98 0.04
CA HIS A 117 -8.75 5.87 0.62
C HIS A 117 -7.72 5.42 -0.41
N GLN A 118 -8.05 4.41 -1.21
CA GLN A 118 -7.21 3.96 -2.31
C GLN A 118 -6.98 5.08 -3.33
N TYR A 119 -8.02 5.87 -3.62
CA TYR A 119 -7.88 7.01 -4.51
C TYR A 119 -6.92 8.05 -3.97
N SER A 120 -6.98 8.35 -2.65
CA SER A 120 -6.02 9.22 -1.96
C SER A 120 -4.58 8.69 -2.07
N ARG A 121 -4.37 7.39 -1.94
CA ARG A 121 -3.04 6.75 -2.09
C ARG A 121 -2.48 6.92 -3.50
N LEU A 122 -3.30 6.71 -4.52
CA LEU A 122 -2.90 6.90 -5.92
C LEU A 122 -2.53 8.36 -6.21
N ILE A 123 -3.32 9.32 -5.71
CA ILE A 123 -3.03 10.75 -5.87
C ILE A 123 -1.73 11.12 -5.17
N MET A 124 -1.51 10.67 -3.92
CA MET A 124 -0.26 10.91 -3.20
C MET A 124 0.95 10.36 -3.95
N PHE A 125 0.83 9.15 -4.50
CA PHE A 125 1.88 8.57 -5.32
C PHE A 125 2.19 9.43 -6.55
N ALA A 126 1.16 9.88 -7.26
CA ALA A 126 1.29 10.71 -8.45
C ALA A 126 1.81 12.14 -8.13
N LEU A 127 1.58 12.67 -6.92
CA LEU A 127 2.08 13.98 -6.49
C LEU A 127 3.58 14.01 -6.22
N VAL A 128 4.20 12.90 -5.85
CA VAL A 128 5.63 12.85 -5.49
C VAL A 128 6.52 13.46 -6.57
N PRO A 129 6.47 13.07 -7.87
CA PRO A 129 7.35 13.63 -8.88
C PRO A 129 7.02 15.08 -9.29
N PHE A 130 5.90 15.64 -8.85
CA PHE A 130 5.57 17.06 -9.02
C PHE A 130 6.09 17.93 -7.87
N LEU A 131 6.18 17.33 -6.67
CA LEU A 131 6.60 18.04 -5.47
C LEU A 131 8.10 17.98 -5.23
N PHE A 132 8.73 16.90 -5.62
CA PHE A 132 10.11 16.60 -5.28
C PHE A 132 10.97 16.50 -6.54
N GLU A 133 12.23 16.89 -6.41
CA GLU A 133 13.22 16.75 -7.47
C GLU A 133 13.57 15.25 -7.64
N ARG A 134 14.11 14.92 -8.81
CA ARG A 134 14.39 13.52 -9.20
C ARG A 134 15.27 12.81 -8.17
N GLU A 135 16.24 13.52 -7.63
CA GLU A 135 17.20 13.05 -6.64
C GLU A 135 16.57 12.83 -5.25
N GLU A 136 15.48 13.53 -4.95
CA GLU A 136 14.77 13.46 -3.67
C GLU A 136 13.79 12.29 -3.59
N ILE A 137 13.29 11.77 -4.74
CA ILE A 137 12.24 10.76 -4.82
C ILE A 137 12.54 9.49 -3.99
N PRO A 138 13.72 8.88 -4.06
CA PRO A 138 14.03 7.72 -3.23
C PRO A 138 14.02 8.04 -1.74
N GLY A 139 14.50 9.22 -1.39
CA GLY A 139 14.52 9.70 -0.01
C GLY A 139 13.12 9.86 0.58
N ILE A 140 12.19 10.49 -0.17
CA ILE A 140 10.80 10.67 0.28
C ILE A 140 10.05 9.33 0.35
N ASN A 141 10.24 8.43 -0.62
CA ASN A 141 9.61 7.11 -0.58
C ASN A 141 10.09 6.27 0.62
N GLY A 142 11.38 6.29 0.95
CA GLY A 142 11.92 5.65 2.14
C GLY A 142 11.38 6.25 3.44
N PHE A 143 11.28 7.59 3.50
CA PHE A 143 10.72 8.29 4.65
C PHE A 143 9.23 7.99 4.85
N LEU A 144 8.44 8.01 3.77
CA LEU A 144 7.03 7.61 3.80
C LEU A 144 6.86 6.16 4.26
N ALA A 145 7.73 5.25 3.83
CA ALA A 145 7.68 3.86 4.29
C ALA A 145 7.90 3.74 5.80
N THR A 146 8.93 4.42 6.30
CA THR A 146 9.25 4.43 7.74
C THR A 146 8.06 4.95 8.54
N MET A 147 7.52 6.10 8.16
CA MET A 147 6.41 6.73 8.86
C MET A 147 5.11 5.91 8.79
N ASN A 148 4.78 5.34 7.62
CA ASN A 148 3.63 4.45 7.48
C ASN A 148 3.79 3.15 8.29
N GLY A 149 5.02 2.63 8.39
CA GLY A 149 5.32 1.48 9.24
C GLY A 149 5.01 1.78 10.72
N VAL A 150 5.45 2.94 11.22
CA VAL A 150 5.14 3.40 12.58
C VAL A 150 3.62 3.58 12.77
N ALA A 151 2.94 4.24 11.83
CA ALA A 151 1.50 4.48 11.90
C ALA A 151 0.70 3.16 11.97
N ARG A 152 1.03 2.18 11.14
CA ARG A 152 0.40 0.84 11.13
C ARG A 152 0.68 0.04 12.39
N SER A 153 1.80 0.28 13.07
CA SER A 153 2.13 -0.38 14.36
C SER A 153 1.37 0.24 15.54
N VAL A 154 1.21 1.56 15.53
CA VAL A 154 0.59 2.32 16.63
C VAL A 154 -0.94 2.46 16.46
N GLY A 155 -1.41 2.53 15.22
CA GLY A 155 -2.82 2.77 14.90
C GLY A 155 -3.80 1.80 15.55
N PRO A 156 -3.59 0.47 15.50
CA PRO A 156 -4.48 -0.49 16.16
C PRO A 156 -4.54 -0.30 17.68
N ALA A 157 -3.43 0.09 18.34
CA ALA A 157 -3.42 0.39 19.77
C ALA A 157 -4.27 1.62 20.09
N ILE A 158 -4.17 2.68 19.27
CA ILE A 158 -5.03 3.88 19.40
C ILE A 158 -6.49 3.48 19.19
N GLY A 159 -6.80 2.67 18.17
CA GLY A 159 -8.15 2.15 17.91
C GLY A 159 -8.71 1.34 19.09
N ALA A 160 -7.90 0.45 19.66
CA ALA A 160 -8.30 -0.35 20.81
C ALA A 160 -8.59 0.53 22.05
N ILE A 161 -7.75 1.53 22.34
CA ILE A 161 -7.99 2.50 23.43
C ILE A 161 -9.29 3.27 23.16
N ALA A 162 -9.51 3.73 21.92
CA ALA A 162 -10.74 4.42 21.56
C ALA A 162 -11.97 3.55 21.76
N ILE A 163 -11.93 2.27 21.35
CA ILE A 163 -13.02 1.31 21.56
C ILE A 163 -13.35 1.16 23.04
N LEU A 164 -12.34 1.06 23.89
CA LEU A 164 -12.51 0.96 25.35
C LEU A 164 -13.12 2.22 25.98
N GLN A 165 -12.76 3.39 25.49
CA GLN A 165 -13.15 4.67 26.11
C GLN A 165 -14.51 5.19 25.64
N ILE A 166 -14.80 5.07 24.34
CA ILE A 166 -15.98 5.71 23.72
C ILE A 166 -16.91 4.72 23.02
N GLY A 167 -16.57 3.43 23.03
CA GLY A 167 -17.35 2.36 22.41
C GLY A 167 -17.04 2.14 20.93
N LEU A 168 -17.48 1.00 20.40
CA LEU A 168 -17.02 0.45 19.14
C LEU A 168 -17.33 1.37 17.94
N SER A 169 -18.59 1.71 17.70
CA SER A 169 -18.98 2.55 16.55
C SER A 169 -18.45 3.99 16.67
N ARG A 170 -18.44 4.54 17.88
CA ARG A 170 -17.97 5.90 18.12
C ARG A 170 -16.45 6.04 17.94
N SER A 171 -15.69 4.96 18.02
CA SER A 171 -14.24 4.97 17.78
C SER A 171 -13.86 5.44 16.39
N LEU A 172 -14.77 5.38 15.42
CA LEU A 172 -14.56 5.96 14.09
C LEU A 172 -14.35 7.48 14.12
N THR A 173 -14.78 8.18 15.19
CA THR A 173 -14.48 9.62 15.36
C THR A 173 -12.98 9.90 15.44
N VAL A 174 -12.17 8.94 15.89
CA VAL A 174 -10.71 9.06 15.90
C VAL A 174 -10.17 9.07 14.46
N SER A 175 -10.72 8.24 13.57
CA SER A 175 -10.40 8.27 12.13
C SER A 175 -10.81 9.61 11.50
N VAL A 176 -11.98 10.15 11.87
CA VAL A 176 -12.40 11.52 11.44
C VAL A 176 -11.39 12.57 11.90
N ALA A 177 -10.95 12.52 13.17
CA ALA A 177 -9.96 13.45 13.70
C ALA A 177 -8.63 13.39 12.94
N PHE A 178 -8.13 12.19 12.66
CA PHE A 178 -6.91 12.02 11.87
C PHE A 178 -7.07 12.55 10.45
N MET A 179 -8.22 12.33 9.80
CA MET A 179 -8.48 12.84 8.45
C MET A 179 -8.63 14.37 8.43
N LEU A 180 -9.18 14.99 9.50
CA LEU A 180 -9.20 16.45 9.65
C LEU A 180 -7.78 17.01 9.75
N VAL A 181 -6.91 16.41 10.54
CA VAL A 181 -5.50 16.82 10.62
C VAL A 181 -4.82 16.65 9.28
N ALA A 182 -5.04 15.52 8.59
CA ALA A 182 -4.51 15.28 7.24
C ALA A 182 -4.97 16.36 6.25
N LEU A 183 -6.25 16.74 6.28
CA LEU A 183 -6.80 17.82 5.44
C LEU A 183 -6.15 19.17 5.74
N LEU A 184 -6.01 19.56 7.00
CA LEU A 184 -5.38 20.82 7.37
C LEU A 184 -3.91 20.89 6.91
N LEU A 185 -3.17 19.79 7.07
CA LEU A 185 -1.80 19.67 6.57
C LEU A 185 -1.75 19.71 5.05
N ALA A 186 -2.68 19.05 4.36
CA ALA A 186 -2.79 19.08 2.90
C ALA A 186 -3.09 20.49 2.39
N LEU A 187 -4.00 21.23 3.02
CA LEU A 187 -4.29 22.64 2.70
C LEU A 187 -3.06 23.53 2.91
N SER A 188 -2.32 23.32 4.01
CA SER A 188 -1.04 24.04 4.26
C SER A 188 -0.01 23.72 3.19
N LEU A 189 0.06 22.47 2.71
CA LEU A 189 0.96 22.06 1.64
C LEU A 189 0.57 22.74 0.31
N VAL A 190 -0.72 22.71 -0.03
CA VAL A 190 -1.25 23.37 -1.24
C VAL A 190 -0.97 24.87 -1.20
N SER A 191 -1.32 25.57 -0.13
CA SER A 191 -1.12 27.03 -0.03
C SER A 191 0.33 27.48 -0.21
N ARG A 192 1.29 26.64 0.24
CA ARG A 192 2.72 26.98 0.19
C ARG A 192 3.40 26.57 -1.11
N TYR A 193 2.93 25.50 -1.77
CA TYR A 193 3.67 24.85 -2.87
C TYR A 193 2.90 24.73 -4.19
N GLN A 194 1.65 25.21 -4.24
CA GLN A 194 0.85 25.21 -5.48
C GLN A 194 1.33 26.22 -6.55
N SER A 195 2.30 27.09 -6.24
CA SER A 195 2.74 28.21 -7.10
C SER A 195 3.35 27.79 -8.44
N ARG A 196 3.64 26.52 -8.67
CA ARG A 196 4.01 25.98 -9.98
C ARG A 196 2.77 25.40 -10.65
N PRO A 197 2.37 25.87 -11.85
CA PRO A 197 1.37 25.17 -12.64
C PRO A 197 1.82 23.70 -12.76
N LEU A 198 0.95 22.77 -12.43
CA LEU A 198 1.22 21.36 -12.70
C LEU A 198 1.24 21.23 -14.23
N GLU A 199 2.43 21.23 -14.83
CA GLU A 199 2.60 20.96 -16.25
C GLU A 199 1.90 19.63 -16.58
N GLY A 200 0.93 19.68 -17.48
CA GLY A 200 0.15 18.51 -17.88
C GLY A 200 -1.35 18.56 -17.59
N ALA A 201 -1.86 19.61 -16.93
CA ALA A 201 -3.30 19.85 -16.94
C ALA A 201 -3.69 20.28 -18.36
N GLU A 202 -4.36 19.39 -19.09
CA GLU A 202 -4.94 19.74 -20.38
C GLU A 202 -5.89 20.97 -20.25
N PRO A 203 -5.99 21.80 -21.32
CA PRO A 203 -6.82 23.00 -21.30
C PRO A 203 -8.27 22.69 -20.93
N GLU A 204 -8.89 23.60 -20.21
CA GLU A 204 -10.24 23.52 -19.60
C GLU A 204 -11.42 23.24 -20.58
N HIS A 205 -11.15 23.03 -21.86
CA HIS A 205 -12.20 22.98 -22.90
C HIS A 205 -12.92 21.64 -23.09
N SER A 206 -12.52 20.56 -22.40
CA SER A 206 -13.23 19.28 -22.51
C SER A 206 -14.27 19.08 -21.40
N SER A 207 -15.49 18.63 -21.79
CA SER A 207 -16.58 18.31 -20.86
C SER A 207 -16.14 17.26 -19.82
N PHE A 208 -16.63 17.36 -18.56
CA PHE A 208 -16.42 16.37 -17.53
C PHE A 208 -16.76 14.94 -17.99
N LYS A 209 -17.87 14.76 -18.72
CA LYS A 209 -18.29 13.47 -19.27
C LYS A 209 -17.26 12.90 -20.26
N GLN A 210 -16.67 13.75 -21.09
CA GLN A 210 -15.64 13.34 -22.06
C GLN A 210 -14.36 12.94 -21.34
N ARG A 211 -13.90 13.70 -20.34
CA ARG A 211 -12.75 13.36 -19.51
C ARG A 211 -12.96 12.04 -18.76
N PHE A 212 -14.18 11.82 -18.26
CA PHE A 212 -14.54 10.56 -17.59
C PHE A 212 -14.44 9.36 -18.53
N GLN A 213 -15.05 9.45 -19.70
CA GLN A 213 -15.06 8.37 -20.68
C GLN A 213 -13.65 8.06 -21.20
N GLU A 214 -12.87 9.08 -21.48
CA GLU A 214 -11.47 8.95 -21.89
C GLU A 214 -10.57 8.42 -20.77
N SER A 215 -10.86 8.73 -19.51
CA SER A 215 -10.13 8.21 -18.37
C SER A 215 -10.27 6.69 -18.24
N ILE A 216 -11.51 6.18 -18.35
CA ILE A 216 -11.79 4.74 -18.31
C ILE A 216 -11.15 4.03 -19.51
N THR A 217 -11.32 4.56 -20.70
CA THR A 217 -10.71 3.98 -21.92
C THR A 217 -9.18 4.09 -21.90
N GLY A 218 -8.62 5.16 -21.31
CA GLY A 218 -7.20 5.36 -21.13
C GLY A 218 -6.59 4.34 -20.17
N ALA A 219 -7.21 4.10 -19.02
CA ALA A 219 -6.72 3.13 -18.04
C ALA A 219 -6.68 1.70 -18.62
N SER A 220 -7.75 1.29 -19.31
CA SER A 220 -7.78 -0.03 -19.96
C SER A 220 -6.75 -0.15 -21.09
N ARG A 221 -6.59 0.90 -21.92
CA ARG A 221 -5.54 0.94 -22.96
C ARG A 221 -4.15 0.87 -22.38
N THR A 222 -3.88 1.59 -21.29
CA THR A 222 -2.59 1.56 -20.60
C THR A 222 -2.29 0.18 -20.03
N THR A 223 -3.28 -0.48 -19.41
CA THR A 223 -3.13 -1.86 -18.91
C THR A 223 -2.78 -2.82 -20.05
N VAL A 224 -3.51 -2.74 -21.16
CA VAL A 224 -3.24 -3.58 -22.35
C VAL A 224 -1.87 -3.25 -22.97
N ALA A 225 -1.48 -1.98 -23.03
CA ALA A 225 -0.17 -1.56 -23.55
C ALA A 225 0.98 -2.11 -22.68
N LEU A 226 0.86 -2.03 -21.35
CA LEU A 226 1.81 -2.60 -20.40
C LEU A 226 1.94 -4.13 -20.58
N LEU A 227 0.81 -4.84 -20.72
CA LEU A 227 0.81 -6.29 -20.93
C LEU A 227 1.38 -6.69 -22.28
N ARG A 228 1.30 -5.84 -23.31
CA ARG A 228 1.89 -6.11 -24.65
C ARG A 228 3.38 -5.81 -24.73
N ALA A 229 3.87 -4.81 -24.00
CA ALA A 229 5.27 -4.43 -24.01
C ALA A 229 6.13 -5.46 -23.25
N ARG A 230 7.05 -6.17 -23.98
CA ARG A 230 7.85 -7.28 -23.43
C ARG A 230 8.63 -6.92 -22.16
N GLN A 231 9.19 -5.72 -22.11
CA GLN A 231 9.96 -5.21 -20.97
C GLN A 231 9.08 -4.99 -19.73
N TRP A 232 7.86 -4.45 -19.93
CA TRP A 232 6.90 -4.23 -18.85
C TRP A 232 6.26 -5.53 -18.36
N ARG A 233 6.09 -6.54 -19.20
CA ARG A 233 5.58 -7.86 -18.77
C ARG A 233 6.49 -8.53 -17.74
N ALA A 234 7.81 -8.48 -17.95
CA ALA A 234 8.77 -9.03 -17.00
C ALA A 234 8.70 -8.29 -15.63
N PHE A 235 8.62 -6.96 -15.69
CA PHE A 235 8.42 -6.12 -14.50
C PHE A 235 7.10 -6.44 -13.80
N LEU A 236 5.97 -6.43 -14.53
CA LEU A 236 4.65 -6.72 -13.97
C LEU A 236 4.61 -8.12 -13.35
N GLY A 237 5.17 -9.12 -14.02
CA GLY A 237 5.25 -10.48 -13.51
C GLY A 237 6.03 -10.56 -12.19
N SER A 238 7.19 -9.92 -12.12
CA SER A 238 7.99 -9.84 -10.88
C SER A 238 7.27 -9.08 -9.77
N TYR A 239 6.71 -7.91 -10.08
CA TYR A 239 6.01 -7.07 -9.11
C TYR A 239 4.75 -7.77 -8.58
N SER A 240 3.94 -8.36 -9.48
CA SER A 240 2.73 -9.10 -9.10
C SER A 240 3.05 -10.35 -8.26
N ALA A 241 4.14 -11.06 -8.57
CA ALA A 241 4.59 -12.18 -7.76
C ALA A 241 4.96 -11.75 -6.33
N CYS A 242 5.67 -10.63 -6.17
CA CYS A 242 6.00 -10.09 -4.84
C CYS A 242 4.75 -9.62 -4.08
N VAL A 243 3.79 -8.96 -4.76
CA VAL A 243 2.51 -8.56 -4.14
C VAL A 243 1.72 -9.79 -3.71
N LEU A 244 1.65 -10.83 -4.56
CA LEU A 244 1.00 -12.09 -4.23
C LEU A 244 1.64 -12.72 -2.97
N VAL A 245 2.96 -12.84 -2.93
CA VAL A 245 3.67 -13.42 -1.78
C VAL A 245 3.38 -12.64 -0.50
N ILE A 246 3.44 -11.31 -0.53
CA ILE A 246 3.15 -10.48 0.65
C ILE A 246 1.70 -10.64 1.08
N SER A 247 0.74 -10.63 0.15
CA SER A 247 -0.69 -10.77 0.45
C SER A 247 -1.00 -12.11 1.08
N VAL A 248 -0.42 -13.18 0.55
CA VAL A 248 -0.57 -14.54 1.10
C VAL A 248 0.07 -14.66 2.47
N LEU A 249 1.29 -14.15 2.65
CA LEU A 249 1.97 -14.19 3.96
C LEU A 249 1.25 -13.34 5.00
N ALA A 250 0.68 -12.20 4.63
CA ALA A 250 -0.14 -11.40 5.55
C ALA A 250 -1.30 -12.21 6.14
N LEU A 251 -1.92 -13.09 5.33
CA LEU A 251 -2.96 -14.02 5.79
C LEU A 251 -2.37 -15.19 6.60
N LEU A 252 -1.30 -15.80 6.12
CA LEU A 252 -0.80 -17.08 6.65
C LEU A 252 0.20 -16.93 7.81
N TRP A 253 0.62 -15.71 8.19
CA TRP A 253 1.48 -15.54 9.36
C TRP A 253 0.85 -16.07 10.65
N ILE A 254 -0.45 -15.81 10.88
CA ILE A 254 -1.11 -16.26 12.11
C ILE A 254 -1.18 -17.79 12.14
N PRO A 255 -1.69 -18.51 11.14
CA PRO A 255 -1.65 -19.97 11.11
C PRO A 255 -0.23 -20.53 11.25
N LEU A 256 0.76 -19.94 10.56
CA LEU A 256 2.14 -20.38 10.70
C LEU A 256 2.63 -20.26 12.16
N LEU A 257 2.40 -19.13 12.80
CA LEU A 257 2.89 -18.89 14.15
C LEU A 257 2.14 -19.70 15.21
N ARG A 258 0.81 -19.83 15.07
CA ARG A 258 -0.05 -20.48 16.06
C ARG A 258 -0.16 -21.99 15.88
N ASP A 259 -0.37 -22.46 14.64
CA ASP A 259 -0.65 -23.87 14.37
C ASP A 259 0.62 -24.65 14.06
N PHE A 260 1.55 -24.04 13.30
CA PHE A 260 2.80 -24.72 12.94
C PHE A 260 3.90 -24.57 14.00
N HIS A 261 4.11 -23.36 14.53
CA HIS A 261 5.14 -23.10 15.56
C HIS A 261 4.62 -23.26 16.98
N GLU A 262 3.31 -23.34 17.20
CA GLU A 262 2.65 -23.48 18.51
C GLU A 262 2.94 -22.30 19.46
N PHE A 263 3.16 -21.10 18.92
CA PHE A 263 3.38 -19.92 19.74
C PHE A 263 2.10 -19.42 20.40
N THR A 264 2.25 -18.88 21.60
CA THR A 264 1.16 -18.21 22.32
C THR A 264 0.76 -16.90 21.62
N PRO A 265 -0.45 -16.34 21.91
CA PRO A 265 -0.87 -15.04 21.36
C PRO A 265 0.14 -13.92 21.62
N ASP A 266 0.73 -13.89 22.82
CA ASP A 266 1.69 -12.84 23.20
C ASP A 266 2.99 -12.98 22.41
N GLN A 267 3.53 -14.21 22.26
CA GLN A 267 4.70 -14.47 21.41
C GLN A 267 4.43 -14.07 19.96
N THR A 268 3.24 -14.39 19.45
CA THR A 268 2.80 -13.95 18.11
C THR A 268 2.84 -12.43 17.99
N GLY A 269 2.32 -11.69 18.98
CA GLY A 269 2.36 -10.23 19.00
C GLY A 269 3.79 -9.65 19.00
N TYR A 270 4.71 -10.24 19.79
CA TYR A 270 6.12 -9.85 19.78
C TYR A 270 6.79 -10.08 18.43
N LEU A 271 6.50 -11.20 17.78
CA LEU A 271 7.06 -11.54 16.46
C LEU A 271 6.56 -10.56 15.38
N TYR A 272 5.28 -10.17 15.41
CA TYR A 272 4.78 -9.11 14.53
C TYR A 272 5.49 -7.77 14.75
N SER A 273 5.78 -7.43 16.01
CA SER A 273 6.52 -6.19 16.35
C SER A 273 7.96 -6.23 15.82
N ILE A 274 8.63 -7.38 15.85
CA ILE A 274 9.95 -7.58 15.26
C ILE A 274 9.88 -7.41 13.74
N GLY A 275 8.86 -7.99 13.08
CA GLY A 275 8.60 -7.77 11.66
C GLY A 275 8.41 -6.30 11.33
N ALA A 276 7.60 -5.58 12.11
CA ALA A 276 7.37 -4.13 11.92
C ALA A 276 8.68 -3.32 12.04
N ALA A 277 9.57 -3.67 12.97
CA ALA A 277 10.90 -3.06 13.07
C ALA A 277 11.72 -3.28 11.79
N GLY A 278 11.62 -4.46 11.16
CA GLY A 278 12.22 -4.74 9.86
C GLY A 278 11.71 -3.79 8.77
N ALA A 279 10.40 -3.56 8.71
CA ALA A 279 9.81 -2.62 7.75
C ALA A 279 10.30 -1.17 7.97
N VAL A 280 10.38 -0.71 9.21
CA VAL A 280 10.91 0.62 9.56
C VAL A 280 12.35 0.77 9.08
N LEU A 281 13.22 -0.18 9.40
CA LEU A 281 14.62 -0.14 8.96
C LEU A 281 14.77 -0.28 7.44
N GLY A 282 13.90 -1.04 6.78
CA GLY A 282 13.81 -1.08 5.31
C GLY A 282 13.51 0.29 4.70
N GLY A 283 12.59 1.05 5.32
CA GLY A 283 12.30 2.43 4.93
C GLY A 283 13.50 3.36 5.07
N VAL A 284 14.21 3.29 6.20
CA VAL A 284 15.46 4.06 6.44
C VAL A 284 16.52 3.70 5.41
N THR A 285 16.68 2.42 5.11
CA THR A 285 17.63 1.93 4.10
C THR A 285 17.30 2.46 2.72
N THR A 286 16.02 2.42 2.32
CA THR A 286 15.58 2.97 1.03
C THR A 286 15.83 4.48 0.94
N LYS A 287 15.55 5.22 2.01
CA LYS A 287 15.85 6.66 2.07
C LYS A 287 17.33 6.95 1.80
N ARG A 288 18.23 6.12 2.30
CA ARG A 288 19.68 6.34 2.20
C ARG A 288 20.28 5.82 0.89
N TYR A 289 19.80 4.71 0.38
CA TYR A 289 20.43 3.95 -0.71
C TYR A 289 19.52 3.69 -1.92
N GLY A 290 18.23 3.96 -1.83
CA GLY A 290 17.23 3.61 -2.85
C GLY A 290 17.26 4.45 -4.13
N GLY A 291 18.37 5.12 -4.45
CA GLY A 291 18.53 5.98 -5.63
C GLY A 291 19.84 5.73 -6.38
N GLY A 292 19.92 6.31 -7.58
CA GLY A 292 21.12 6.27 -8.40
C GLY A 292 21.36 4.94 -9.12
N ASN A 293 22.61 4.69 -9.52
CA ASN A 293 23.01 3.53 -10.34
C ASN A 293 22.84 2.17 -9.65
N PHE A 294 22.62 2.13 -8.33
CA PHE A 294 22.46 0.90 -7.55
C PHE A 294 21.02 0.44 -7.38
N LEU A 295 20.05 1.19 -7.90
CA LEU A 295 18.61 0.93 -7.71
C LEU A 295 18.21 -0.50 -8.12
N GLN A 296 18.69 -0.97 -9.26
CA GLN A 296 18.41 -2.33 -9.76
C GLN A 296 19.03 -3.40 -8.86
N MET A 297 20.26 -3.19 -8.41
CA MET A 297 20.97 -4.11 -7.51
C MET A 297 20.27 -4.19 -6.16
N ILE A 298 19.80 -3.08 -5.63
CA ILE A 298 19.06 -3.04 -4.35
C ILE A 298 17.75 -3.84 -4.45
N ILE A 299 16.99 -3.66 -5.53
CA ILE A 299 15.77 -4.44 -5.77
C ILE A 299 16.09 -5.93 -5.89
N PHE A 300 17.16 -6.30 -6.60
CA PHE A 300 17.61 -7.68 -6.73
C PHE A 300 17.98 -8.29 -5.37
N ILE A 301 18.81 -7.60 -4.58
CA ILE A 301 19.19 -8.04 -3.23
C ILE A 301 17.97 -8.19 -2.31
N ALA A 302 17.00 -7.27 -2.42
CA ALA A 302 15.79 -7.32 -1.60
C ALA A 302 14.98 -8.61 -1.81
N HIS A 303 14.96 -9.19 -3.01
CA HIS A 303 14.33 -10.50 -3.25
C HIS A 303 15.01 -11.62 -2.43
N PHE A 304 16.34 -11.63 -2.39
CA PHE A 304 17.07 -12.65 -1.64
C PHE A 304 16.89 -12.46 -0.13
N VAL A 305 16.78 -11.23 0.34
CA VAL A 305 16.48 -10.95 1.74
C VAL A 305 15.06 -11.43 2.11
N MET A 306 14.06 -11.20 1.23
CA MET A 306 12.72 -11.76 1.43
C MET A 306 12.74 -13.29 1.42
N LEU A 307 13.45 -13.88 0.45
CA LEU A 307 13.58 -15.34 0.33
C LEU A 307 14.21 -15.94 1.58
N ALA A 308 15.34 -15.39 2.03
CA ALA A 308 16.01 -15.80 3.25
C ALA A 308 15.10 -15.66 4.47
N GLY A 309 14.32 -14.56 4.53
CA GLY A 309 13.33 -14.33 5.59
C GLY A 309 12.30 -15.45 5.66
N VAL A 310 11.66 -15.81 4.55
CA VAL A 310 10.67 -16.91 4.50
C VAL A 310 11.31 -18.26 4.85
N ILE A 311 12.48 -18.57 4.29
CA ILE A 311 13.19 -19.82 4.60
C ILE A 311 13.47 -19.90 6.10
N THR A 312 14.00 -18.84 6.70
CA THR A 312 14.37 -18.81 8.12
C THR A 312 13.17 -19.07 9.03
N THR A 313 11.97 -18.59 8.66
CA THR A 313 10.77 -18.89 9.44
C THR A 313 10.33 -20.36 9.41
N LEU A 314 10.82 -21.16 8.46
CA LEU A 314 10.46 -22.57 8.31
C LEU A 314 11.51 -23.55 8.81
N LEU A 315 12.75 -23.06 9.10
CA LEU A 315 13.88 -23.94 9.38
C LEU A 315 13.73 -24.77 10.65
N ILE A 316 13.26 -24.14 11.74
CA ILE A 316 13.18 -24.81 13.05
C ILE A 316 11.83 -24.46 13.69
N ARG A 317 10.99 -25.48 13.86
CA ARG A 317 9.70 -25.34 14.51
C ARG A 317 9.88 -24.90 15.98
N GLY A 318 9.06 -23.93 16.40
CA GLY A 318 9.04 -23.43 17.78
C GLY A 318 10.22 -22.52 18.18
N ASN A 319 11.13 -22.18 17.27
CA ASN A 319 12.25 -21.30 17.58
C ASN A 319 11.90 -19.83 17.33
N ALA A 320 11.46 -19.12 18.39
CA ALA A 320 11.03 -17.72 18.30
C ALA A 320 12.11 -16.76 17.78
N ILE A 321 13.41 -17.03 18.07
CA ILE A 321 14.51 -16.16 17.61
C ILE A 321 14.65 -16.25 16.10
N LEU A 322 14.68 -17.46 15.53
CA LEU A 322 14.79 -17.65 14.09
C LEU A 322 13.55 -17.14 13.36
N VAL A 323 12.37 -17.43 13.89
CA VAL A 323 11.11 -16.92 13.30
C VAL A 323 11.08 -15.40 13.33
N GLY A 324 11.46 -14.76 14.44
CA GLY A 324 11.57 -13.31 14.55
C GLY A 324 12.58 -12.72 13.57
N ALA A 325 13.76 -13.33 13.46
CA ALA A 325 14.78 -12.92 12.48
C ALA A 325 14.27 -13.06 11.03
N GLY A 326 13.55 -14.15 10.73
CA GLY A 326 12.93 -14.38 9.43
C GLY A 326 11.85 -13.35 9.09
N MET A 327 10.94 -13.06 10.02
CA MET A 327 9.92 -12.03 9.86
C MET A 327 10.53 -10.63 9.69
N PHE A 328 11.56 -10.30 10.47
CA PHE A 328 12.31 -9.06 10.32
C PHE A 328 12.92 -8.95 8.93
N ALA A 329 13.67 -9.97 8.49
CA ALA A 329 14.33 -9.98 7.19
C ALA A 329 13.31 -9.87 6.04
N PHE A 330 12.21 -10.62 6.12
CA PHE A 330 11.14 -10.55 5.12
C PHE A 330 10.55 -9.14 5.01
N GLN A 331 10.12 -8.55 6.11
CA GLN A 331 9.51 -7.22 6.11
C GLN A 331 10.48 -6.11 5.74
N PHE A 332 11.75 -6.23 6.14
CA PHE A 332 12.84 -5.36 5.69
C PHE A 332 13.00 -5.43 4.16
N GLY A 333 13.18 -6.64 3.62
CA GLY A 333 13.36 -6.85 2.18
C GLY A 333 12.15 -6.39 1.38
N ALA A 334 10.93 -6.70 1.84
CA ALA A 334 9.69 -6.28 1.22
C ALA A 334 9.58 -4.75 1.15
N THR A 335 9.88 -4.05 2.26
CA THR A 335 9.83 -2.59 2.29
C THR A 335 10.88 -1.98 1.34
N VAL A 336 12.11 -2.47 1.36
CA VAL A 336 13.16 -2.03 0.44
C VAL A 336 12.73 -2.27 -1.01
N TYR A 337 12.21 -3.45 -1.33
CA TYR A 337 11.74 -3.80 -2.67
C TYR A 337 10.66 -2.83 -3.16
N PHE A 338 9.55 -2.71 -2.44
CA PHE A 338 8.41 -1.92 -2.91
C PHE A 338 8.72 -0.42 -2.99
N ARG A 339 9.49 0.12 -2.05
CA ARG A 339 9.81 1.55 -2.05
C ARG A 339 10.84 1.93 -3.10
N THR A 340 11.83 1.08 -3.31
CA THR A 340 12.78 1.27 -4.40
C THR A 340 12.11 1.11 -5.76
N THR A 341 11.21 0.14 -5.90
CA THR A 341 10.40 -0.05 -7.11
C THR A 341 9.46 1.13 -7.36
N ALA A 342 8.81 1.67 -6.32
CA ALA A 342 7.99 2.88 -6.42
C ALA A 342 8.82 4.06 -6.95
N SER A 343 10.03 4.24 -6.42
CA SER A 343 10.97 5.27 -6.91
C SER A 343 11.33 5.05 -8.37
N ALA A 344 11.60 3.79 -8.76
CA ALA A 344 11.90 3.45 -10.15
C ALA A 344 10.75 3.80 -11.10
N ILE A 345 9.52 3.50 -10.74
CA ILE A 345 8.32 3.87 -11.52
C ILE A 345 8.22 5.39 -11.64
N GLN A 346 8.32 6.12 -10.52
CA GLN A 346 8.21 7.58 -10.48
C GLN A 346 9.31 8.30 -11.27
N LEU A 347 10.50 7.68 -11.39
CA LEU A 347 11.61 8.21 -12.15
C LEU A 347 11.56 7.87 -13.65
N SER A 348 10.84 6.80 -14.03
CA SER A 348 10.81 6.27 -15.40
C SER A 348 9.58 6.69 -16.18
N VAL A 349 8.46 6.92 -15.52
CA VAL A 349 7.18 7.20 -16.16
C VAL A 349 6.98 8.72 -16.28
N PRO A 350 6.56 9.24 -17.46
CA PRO A 350 6.24 10.64 -17.62
C PRO A 350 5.18 11.11 -16.63
N LYS A 351 5.38 12.33 -16.07
CA LYS A 351 4.53 12.89 -14.99
C LYS A 351 3.04 12.97 -15.37
N ASN A 352 2.74 13.23 -16.64
CA ASN A 352 1.38 13.42 -17.17
C ASN A 352 0.56 12.11 -17.26
N ILE A 353 1.20 10.94 -17.23
CA ILE A 353 0.54 9.62 -17.34
C ILE A 353 0.84 8.71 -16.15
N ILE A 354 1.50 9.21 -15.11
CA ILE A 354 1.98 8.41 -13.98
C ILE A 354 0.82 7.78 -13.20
N GLY A 355 -0.33 8.45 -13.11
CA GLY A 355 -1.53 7.93 -12.44
C GLY A 355 -2.06 6.70 -13.15
N SER A 356 -2.27 6.79 -14.48
CA SER A 356 -2.76 5.67 -15.31
C SER A 356 -1.79 4.48 -15.30
N TRP A 357 -0.48 4.74 -15.37
CA TRP A 357 0.54 3.69 -15.36
C TRP A 357 0.64 2.99 -14.01
N TYR A 358 0.70 3.77 -12.93
CA TYR A 358 0.75 3.18 -11.60
C TYR A 358 -0.54 2.43 -11.27
N GLY A 359 -1.71 2.98 -11.65
CA GLY A 359 -2.99 2.29 -11.48
C GLY A 359 -3.05 0.96 -12.22
N ALA A 360 -2.53 0.88 -13.45
CA ALA A 360 -2.47 -0.37 -14.21
C ALA A 360 -1.54 -1.42 -13.55
N ILE A 361 -0.38 -0.98 -13.03
CA ILE A 361 0.55 -1.83 -12.28
C ILE A 361 -0.10 -2.31 -10.99
N ASP A 362 -0.70 -1.41 -10.22
CA ASP A 362 -1.33 -1.71 -8.93
C ASP A 362 -2.55 -2.64 -9.12
N PHE A 363 -3.39 -2.40 -10.14
CA PHE A 363 -4.49 -3.30 -10.49
C PHE A 363 -4.02 -4.72 -10.79
N THR A 364 -3.05 -4.86 -11.68
CA THR A 364 -2.55 -6.18 -12.09
C THR A 364 -1.95 -6.95 -10.89
N SER A 365 -1.20 -6.26 -10.06
CA SER A 365 -0.55 -6.87 -8.90
C SER A 365 -1.54 -7.21 -7.77
N ARG A 366 -2.53 -6.35 -7.51
CA ARG A 366 -3.59 -6.64 -6.53
C ARG A 366 -4.48 -7.78 -6.97
N PHE A 367 -4.79 -7.87 -8.27
CA PHE A 367 -5.54 -9.01 -8.79
C PHE A 367 -4.77 -10.32 -8.57
N ALA A 368 -3.45 -10.33 -8.79
CA ALA A 368 -2.59 -11.47 -8.45
C ALA A 368 -2.59 -11.75 -6.94
N GLY A 369 -2.52 -10.70 -6.09
CA GLY A 369 -2.59 -10.82 -4.63
C GLY A 369 -3.89 -11.47 -4.15
N LEU A 370 -5.03 -11.01 -4.66
CA LEU A 370 -6.35 -11.59 -4.33
C LEU A 370 -6.44 -13.06 -4.75
N THR A 371 -6.00 -13.37 -5.97
CA THR A 371 -5.95 -14.76 -6.46
C THR A 371 -5.06 -15.61 -5.57
N GLY A 372 -3.89 -15.09 -5.17
CA GLY A 372 -2.97 -15.76 -4.26
C GLY A 372 -3.59 -16.05 -2.90
N ILE A 373 -4.29 -15.09 -2.29
CA ILE A 373 -4.99 -15.26 -1.02
C ILE A 373 -6.01 -16.39 -1.09
N LEU A 374 -6.86 -16.40 -2.14
CA LEU A 374 -7.89 -17.41 -2.32
C LEU A 374 -7.31 -18.82 -2.52
N LEU A 375 -6.27 -18.94 -3.35
CA LEU A 375 -5.60 -20.22 -3.61
C LEU A 375 -4.82 -20.70 -2.39
N ALA A 376 -4.14 -19.82 -1.68
CA ALA A 376 -3.30 -20.19 -0.55
C ALA A 376 -4.12 -20.59 0.68
N GLY A 377 -5.26 -19.95 0.94
CA GLY A 377 -6.16 -20.35 2.02
C GLY A 377 -6.68 -21.79 1.80
N TRP A 378 -7.19 -22.07 0.59
CA TRP A 378 -7.60 -23.43 0.23
C TRP A 378 -6.42 -24.43 0.26
N GLY A 379 -5.27 -24.02 -0.29
CA GLY A 379 -4.09 -24.87 -0.36
C GLY A 379 -3.51 -25.20 1.03
N TYR A 380 -3.53 -24.24 1.95
CA TYR A 380 -3.04 -24.46 3.31
C TYR A 380 -3.81 -25.61 4.00
N ASP A 381 -5.14 -25.63 3.86
CA ASP A 381 -6.00 -26.65 4.47
C ASP A 381 -5.88 -28.02 3.76
N GLN A 382 -5.69 -28.05 2.43
CA GLN A 382 -5.71 -29.28 1.63
C GLN A 382 -4.35 -29.94 1.45
N ILE A 383 -3.30 -29.17 1.23
CA ILE A 383 -1.96 -29.68 0.89
C ILE A 383 -0.89 -29.36 1.94
N GLY A 384 -1.24 -28.54 2.93
CA GLY A 384 -0.42 -28.24 4.09
C GLY A 384 0.59 -27.10 3.88
N VAL A 385 1.16 -26.66 5.00
CA VAL A 385 2.02 -25.48 5.12
C VAL A 385 3.24 -25.52 4.20
N TYR A 386 3.94 -26.65 4.17
CA TYR A 386 5.20 -26.74 3.40
C TYR A 386 5.00 -26.56 1.89
N TRP A 387 3.95 -27.11 1.33
CA TRP A 387 3.67 -26.97 -0.11
C TRP A 387 3.29 -25.53 -0.49
N VAL A 388 2.47 -24.88 0.33
CA VAL A 388 2.10 -23.48 0.08
C VAL A 388 3.34 -22.58 0.16
N TYR A 389 4.14 -22.72 1.22
CA TYR A 389 5.35 -21.92 1.38
C TYR A 389 6.42 -22.23 0.32
N SER A 390 6.56 -23.49 -0.11
CA SER A 390 7.42 -23.84 -1.25
C SER A 390 7.00 -23.15 -2.54
N GLY A 391 5.69 -23.03 -2.79
CA GLY A 391 5.15 -22.26 -3.90
C GLY A 391 5.51 -20.76 -3.80
N LEU A 392 5.41 -20.17 -2.61
CA LEU A 392 5.80 -18.76 -2.38
C LEU A 392 7.31 -18.55 -2.59
N LEU A 393 8.13 -19.46 -2.11
CA LEU A 393 9.58 -19.42 -2.33
C LEU A 393 9.93 -19.50 -3.82
N LEU A 394 9.29 -20.41 -4.55
CA LEU A 394 9.46 -20.51 -6.01
C LEU A 394 9.07 -19.23 -6.73
N LEU A 395 7.96 -18.60 -6.34
CA LEU A 395 7.53 -17.32 -6.90
C LEU A 395 8.55 -16.20 -6.63
N LEU A 396 9.15 -16.14 -5.44
CA LEU A 396 10.22 -15.17 -5.14
C LEU A 396 11.46 -15.41 -5.97
N VAL A 397 11.86 -16.66 -6.18
CA VAL A 397 13.00 -17.02 -7.05
C VAL A 397 12.71 -16.63 -8.49
N VAL A 398 11.54 -16.98 -9.03
CA VAL A 398 11.13 -16.61 -10.40
C VAL A 398 11.07 -15.08 -10.54
N SER A 399 10.55 -14.38 -9.54
CA SER A 399 10.53 -12.92 -9.50
C SER A 399 11.95 -12.33 -9.55
N ALA A 400 12.87 -12.85 -8.75
CA ALA A 400 14.28 -12.42 -8.73
C ALA A 400 14.97 -12.66 -10.07
N LEU A 401 14.76 -13.82 -10.68
CA LEU A 401 15.33 -14.17 -11.99
C LEU A 401 14.82 -13.25 -13.12
N ASN A 402 13.54 -12.87 -13.08
CA ASN A 402 12.97 -11.90 -14.01
C ASN A 402 13.54 -10.48 -13.80
N TRP A 403 14.01 -10.19 -12.60
CA TRP A 403 14.59 -8.91 -12.22
C TRP A 403 16.11 -8.85 -12.38
N THR A 404 16.76 -9.83 -12.98
CA THR A 404 18.22 -9.80 -13.15
C THR A 404 18.67 -8.44 -13.70
N PRO A 405 19.76 -7.84 -13.16
CA PRO A 405 20.28 -6.55 -13.59
C PRO A 405 20.85 -6.66 -15.01
N SER A 406 19.98 -6.88 -15.98
CA SER A 406 20.30 -6.90 -17.40
C SER A 406 19.95 -5.54 -18.00
N ARG A 407 20.65 -5.17 -19.10
CA ARG A 407 20.44 -3.93 -19.89
C ARG A 407 18.96 -3.62 -20.24
N LYS A 408 18.04 -4.52 -19.94
CA LYS A 408 16.61 -4.40 -20.21
C LYS A 408 15.91 -3.33 -19.36
N PHE A 409 16.37 -3.06 -18.13
CA PHE A 409 15.77 -2.02 -17.28
C PHE A 409 16.30 -0.62 -17.61
N ASN A 410 17.54 -0.55 -18.11
CA ASN A 410 18.05 0.70 -18.70
C ASN A 410 17.25 1.10 -19.95
N GLY A 411 16.69 0.12 -20.67
CA GLY A 411 15.73 0.37 -21.74
C GLY A 411 14.39 0.94 -21.27
N LEU A 412 13.93 0.60 -20.06
CA LEU A 412 12.72 1.18 -19.46
C LEU A 412 12.93 2.65 -19.08
N LEU A 413 14.11 2.99 -18.55
CA LEU A 413 14.49 4.35 -18.20
C LEU A 413 14.73 5.23 -19.44
N ASN A 414 15.13 4.64 -20.57
CA ASN A 414 15.48 5.34 -21.80
C ASN A 414 14.41 5.27 -22.91
N SER A 415 13.39 4.41 -22.80
CA SER A 415 12.33 4.25 -23.81
C SER A 415 11.15 5.20 -23.63
N THR A 416 11.20 6.07 -22.63
CA THR A 416 10.17 7.09 -22.34
C THR A 416 10.69 8.51 -22.62
N THR A 417 11.90 8.64 -23.17
CA THR A 417 12.43 9.86 -23.83
C THR A 417 12.20 9.74 -25.33
#